data_e89a2a2ccfc81e98d0e012d2588e02ed
#
_entry.id   e89a2a2ccfc81e98d0e012d2588e02ed
#
_cell.length_a   1.000
_cell.length_b   1.000
_cell.length_c   1.000
_cell.angle_alpha   90.00
_cell.angle_beta   90.00
_cell.angle_gamma   90.00
#
_symmetry.space_group_name_H-M   'P 1'
#
loop_
_entity.id
_entity.type
_entity.pdbx_description
1 polymer ?
#
loop_
_entity_poly.entity_id
_entity_poly.type
_entity_poly.pdbx_seq_one_letter_code
_entity_poly.pdbx_strand_id
1 'polypeptide(L)'
;MKRLFACLLAGLALVLPVRAEPIRWVDFDVSTESMAYAMQQDIRTAEQEKHLSWIEILALAACRTGGKCPLSAVKKAAKDLERDVSPEEAAGELGKYYAYYYEAYSAALGGLVGSYAIFKDGQWIPQYGLKAFSPIAAGYGYSHCDDFGVGRSFGFKRKHLGNDLMGSLGTPIVAVEGGIVEAMGWN
;
A
#
# COMPACT_ATOMS: atom_id res chain seq x y z
N MET A 1 7.28 -8.11 -69.61
CA MET A 1 6.85 -6.97 -68.78
C MET A 1 6.01 -7.52 -67.58
N LYS A 2 6.66 -7.75 -66.48
CA LYS A 2 6.00 -8.33 -65.27
C LYS A 2 5.67 -7.17 -64.31
N ARG A 3 4.39 -6.96 -64.04
CA ARG A 3 3.93 -5.95 -63.08
C ARG A 3 3.99 -6.56 -61.70
N LEU A 4 4.85 -6.01 -60.84
CA LEU A 4 4.87 -6.27 -59.41
C LEU A 4 3.68 -5.52 -58.79
N PHE A 5 2.76 -6.26 -58.17
CA PHE A 5 1.78 -5.71 -57.23
C PHE A 5 2.40 -5.73 -55.83
N ALA A 6 2.74 -4.56 -55.34
CA ALA A 6 3.11 -4.37 -53.95
C ALA A 6 1.83 -4.27 -53.10
N CYS A 7 1.53 -5.30 -52.33
CA CYS A 7 0.49 -5.24 -51.31
C CYS A 7 0.99 -4.45 -50.10
N LEU A 8 0.48 -3.24 -49.96
CA LEU A 8 0.64 -2.43 -48.76
C LEU A 8 -0.33 -2.96 -47.69
N LEU A 9 0.15 -3.81 -46.78
CA LEU A 9 -0.58 -4.20 -45.57
C LEU A 9 -0.49 -3.04 -44.59
N ALA A 10 -1.50 -2.17 -44.62
CA ALA A 10 -1.72 -1.20 -43.55
C ALA A 10 -2.20 -1.97 -42.29
N GLY A 11 -1.26 -2.18 -41.37
CA GLY A 11 -1.57 -2.71 -40.05
C GLY A 11 -2.41 -1.68 -39.29
N LEU A 12 -3.73 -1.85 -39.31
CA LEU A 12 -4.65 -1.12 -38.44
C LEU A 12 -4.45 -1.65 -37.03
N ALA A 13 -3.59 -0.99 -36.25
CA ALA A 13 -3.48 -1.24 -34.82
C ALA A 13 -4.83 -0.85 -34.21
N LEU A 14 -5.66 -1.84 -33.91
CA LEU A 14 -6.84 -1.69 -33.07
C LEU A 14 -6.35 -1.31 -31.67
N VAL A 15 -6.27 -0.01 -31.41
CA VAL A 15 -6.16 0.52 -30.05
C VAL A 15 -7.49 0.24 -29.39
N LEU A 16 -7.60 -0.93 -28.73
CA LEU A 16 -8.71 -1.21 -27.85
C LEU A 16 -8.67 -0.14 -26.75
N PRO A 17 -9.77 0.60 -26.52
CA PRO A 17 -9.80 1.51 -25.38
C PRO A 17 -9.56 0.67 -24.13
N VAL A 18 -8.44 0.90 -23.44
CA VAL A 18 -8.23 0.40 -22.09
C VAL A 18 -9.36 1.01 -21.26
N ARG A 19 -10.39 0.21 -21.01
CA ARG A 19 -11.48 0.60 -20.15
C ARG A 19 -10.87 0.65 -18.76
N ALA A 20 -10.51 1.85 -18.28
CA ALA A 20 -10.08 2.02 -16.91
C ALA A 20 -11.20 1.44 -16.03
N GLU A 21 -10.88 0.38 -15.29
CA GLU A 21 -11.77 -0.14 -14.27
C GLU A 21 -12.11 1.02 -13.33
N PRO A 22 -13.38 1.19 -12.95
CA PRO A 22 -13.72 2.25 -12.00
C PRO A 22 -12.91 2.05 -10.74
N ILE A 23 -12.25 3.11 -10.27
CA ILE A 23 -11.51 3.09 -9.00
C ILE A 23 -12.49 2.64 -7.92
N ARG A 24 -12.28 1.44 -7.40
CA ARG A 24 -13.07 0.90 -6.30
C ARG A 24 -12.59 1.58 -5.03
N TRP A 25 -13.50 2.25 -4.34
CA TRP A 25 -13.20 2.91 -3.08
C TRP A 25 -13.13 1.86 -1.97
N VAL A 26 -11.98 1.78 -1.29
CA VAL A 26 -11.81 0.97 -0.09
C VAL A 26 -11.57 1.93 1.07
N ASP A 27 -12.41 1.85 2.09
CA ASP A 27 -12.19 2.56 3.33
C ASP A 27 -11.05 1.87 4.11
N PHE A 28 -10.00 2.63 4.42
CA PHE A 28 -8.91 2.19 5.29
C PHE A 28 -9.22 2.61 6.74
N ASP A 29 -10.21 1.98 7.34
CA ASP A 29 -10.56 2.20 8.75
C ASP A 29 -9.73 1.24 9.63
N VAL A 30 -8.44 1.55 9.72
CA VAL A 30 -7.45 0.77 10.46
C VAL A 30 -6.78 1.66 11.48
N SER A 31 -6.95 1.35 12.76
CA SER A 31 -6.24 2.07 13.83
C SER A 31 -4.74 1.78 13.81
N THR A 32 -3.94 2.71 14.32
CA THR A 32 -2.49 2.53 14.50
C THR A 32 -2.18 1.27 15.31
N GLU A 33 -2.98 0.96 16.33
CA GLU A 33 -2.81 -0.24 17.17
C GLU A 33 -3.04 -1.52 16.37
N SER A 34 -4.07 -1.55 15.52
CA SER A 34 -4.38 -2.68 14.63
C SER A 34 -3.28 -2.91 13.62
N MET A 35 -2.78 -1.83 13.02
CA MET A 35 -1.68 -1.86 12.06
C MET A 35 -0.38 -2.36 12.71
N ALA A 36 -0.03 -1.82 13.88
CA ALA A 36 1.15 -2.23 14.63
C ALA A 36 1.09 -3.71 15.04
N TYR A 37 -0.08 -4.19 15.47
CA TYR A 37 -0.25 -5.60 15.80
C TYR A 37 -0.02 -6.51 14.57
N ALA A 38 -0.64 -6.21 13.43
CA ALA A 38 -0.47 -7.00 12.21
C ALA A 38 1.01 -7.02 11.77
N MET A 39 1.67 -5.84 11.77
CA MET A 39 3.10 -5.71 11.45
C MET A 39 3.99 -6.51 12.41
N GLN A 40 3.69 -6.50 13.71
CA GLN A 40 4.43 -7.30 14.69
C GLN A 40 4.29 -8.81 14.42
N GLN A 41 3.13 -9.29 13.96
CA GLN A 41 2.97 -10.70 13.59
C GLN A 41 3.82 -11.05 12.37
N ASP A 42 3.84 -10.18 11.35
CA ASP A 42 4.67 -10.34 10.16
C ASP A 42 6.16 -10.45 10.54
N ILE A 43 6.68 -9.48 11.31
CA ILE A 43 8.07 -9.45 11.76
C ILE A 43 8.40 -10.68 12.62
N ARG A 44 7.54 -11.05 13.55
CA ARG A 44 7.74 -12.20 14.44
C ARG A 44 7.84 -13.52 13.69
N THR A 45 7.15 -13.64 12.57
CA THR A 45 7.05 -14.88 11.81
C THR A 45 7.94 -14.90 10.55
N ALA A 46 8.71 -13.85 10.29
CA ALA A 46 9.50 -13.69 9.07
C ALA A 46 10.46 -14.86 8.78
N GLU A 47 11.03 -15.48 9.83
CA GLU A 47 11.94 -16.61 9.72
C GLU A 47 11.28 -17.96 10.05
N GLN A 48 9.96 -17.99 10.26
CA GLN A 48 9.23 -19.21 10.56
C GLN A 48 8.82 -19.91 9.27
N GLU A 49 8.60 -21.21 9.34
CA GLU A 49 8.07 -22.01 8.22
C GLU A 49 6.79 -21.42 7.65
N LYS A 50 5.91 -20.93 8.53
CA LYS A 50 4.72 -20.18 8.14
C LYS A 50 4.87 -18.71 8.48
N HIS A 51 5.13 -17.92 7.46
CA HIS A 51 5.16 -16.46 7.56
C HIS A 51 3.73 -15.89 7.47
N LEU A 52 3.40 -14.97 8.37
CA LEU A 52 2.12 -14.25 8.41
C LEU A 52 2.30 -12.85 7.82
N SER A 53 1.86 -12.63 6.61
CA SER A 53 1.90 -11.29 6.01
C SER A 53 0.92 -10.34 6.71
N TRP A 54 1.40 -9.17 7.14
CA TRP A 54 0.55 -8.16 7.75
C TRP A 54 -0.54 -7.65 6.82
N ILE A 55 -0.28 -7.64 5.50
CA ILE A 55 -1.26 -7.29 4.47
C ILE A 55 -2.38 -8.34 4.43
N GLU A 56 -2.04 -9.63 4.47
CA GLU A 56 -3.04 -10.70 4.50
C GLU A 56 -3.90 -10.65 5.78
N ILE A 57 -3.27 -10.39 6.92
CA ILE A 57 -3.97 -10.23 8.19
C ILE A 57 -4.98 -9.08 8.11
N LEU A 58 -4.55 -7.90 7.65
CA LEU A 58 -5.41 -6.73 7.53
C LEU A 58 -6.51 -6.93 6.47
N ALA A 59 -6.17 -7.50 5.31
CA ALA A 59 -7.13 -7.78 4.25
C ALA A 59 -8.22 -8.78 4.70
N LEU A 60 -7.83 -9.82 5.44
CA LEU A 60 -8.78 -10.79 5.98
C LEU A 60 -9.69 -10.15 7.05
N ALA A 61 -9.13 -9.32 7.93
CA ALA A 61 -9.91 -8.59 8.91
C ALA A 61 -10.91 -7.64 8.24
N ALA A 62 -10.46 -6.85 7.26
CA ALA A 62 -11.30 -5.93 6.49
C ALA A 62 -12.39 -6.65 5.71
N CYS A 63 -12.06 -7.77 5.05
CA CYS A 63 -13.01 -8.60 4.33
C CYS A 63 -14.18 -9.05 5.23
N ARG A 64 -13.87 -9.48 6.45
CA ARG A 64 -14.86 -9.97 7.42
C ARG A 64 -15.70 -8.89 8.07
N THR A 65 -15.24 -7.63 8.05
CA THR A 65 -15.85 -6.52 8.78
C THR A 65 -16.37 -5.41 7.88
N GLY A 66 -16.36 -5.62 6.57
CA GLY A 66 -16.80 -4.62 5.59
C GLY A 66 -15.90 -3.39 5.52
N GLY A 67 -14.56 -3.59 5.61
CA GLY A 67 -13.56 -2.54 5.50
C GLY A 67 -13.03 -1.99 6.84
N LYS A 68 -13.66 -2.35 7.94
CA LYS A 68 -13.21 -1.95 9.29
C LYS A 68 -12.19 -2.95 9.82
N CYS A 69 -11.17 -2.47 10.51
CA CYS A 69 -10.13 -3.33 11.09
C CYS A 69 -9.97 -3.07 12.61
N PRO A 70 -11.00 -3.34 13.43
CA PRO A 70 -10.83 -3.26 14.88
C PRO A 70 -9.79 -4.30 15.33
N LEU A 71 -9.02 -3.99 16.36
CA LEU A 71 -7.94 -4.86 16.85
C LEU A 71 -8.39 -6.31 17.12
N SER A 72 -9.60 -6.51 17.60
CA SER A 72 -10.17 -7.84 17.84
C SER A 72 -10.31 -8.66 16.56
N ALA A 73 -10.73 -8.04 15.45
CA ALA A 73 -10.84 -8.69 14.15
C ALA A 73 -9.46 -9.01 13.57
N VAL A 74 -8.50 -8.10 13.72
CA VAL A 74 -7.10 -8.29 13.28
C VAL A 74 -6.44 -9.44 14.05
N LYS A 75 -6.60 -9.50 15.37
CA LYS A 75 -6.13 -10.61 16.20
C LYS A 75 -6.75 -11.95 15.80
N LYS A 76 -8.05 -11.96 15.48
CA LYS A 76 -8.74 -13.16 15.02
C LYS A 76 -8.23 -13.59 13.65
N ALA A 77 -8.03 -12.66 12.73
CA ALA A 77 -7.49 -12.94 11.40
C ALA A 77 -6.10 -13.57 11.50
N ALA A 78 -5.19 -12.97 12.28
CA ALA A 78 -3.85 -13.52 12.49
C ALA A 78 -3.90 -14.96 13.03
N LYS A 79 -4.72 -15.21 14.06
CA LYS A 79 -4.90 -16.55 14.64
C LYS A 79 -5.44 -17.57 13.65
N ASP A 80 -6.35 -17.16 12.76
CA ASP A 80 -6.91 -18.06 11.76
C ASP A 80 -5.87 -18.37 10.67
N LEU A 81 -5.04 -17.39 10.28
CA LEU A 81 -3.96 -17.57 9.33
C LEU A 81 -2.76 -18.39 9.89
N GLU A 82 -2.64 -18.53 11.20
CA GLU A 82 -1.67 -19.48 11.81
C GLU A 82 -1.99 -20.95 11.47
N ARG A 83 -3.25 -21.23 11.11
CA ARG A 83 -3.66 -22.56 10.64
C ARG A 83 -3.20 -22.77 9.20
N ASP A 84 -3.13 -24.03 8.80
CA ASP A 84 -2.76 -24.38 7.41
C ASP A 84 -3.97 -24.26 6.46
N VAL A 85 -4.45 -23.02 6.31
CA VAL A 85 -5.55 -22.66 5.41
C VAL A 85 -5.17 -21.42 4.62
N SER A 86 -5.70 -21.29 3.40
CA SER A 86 -5.50 -20.07 2.63
C SER A 86 -6.31 -18.90 3.22
N PRO A 87 -5.93 -17.64 2.96
CA PRO A 87 -6.72 -16.49 3.40
C PRO A 87 -8.16 -16.49 2.87
N GLU A 88 -8.37 -16.96 1.64
CA GLU A 88 -9.69 -17.09 1.02
C GLU A 88 -10.56 -18.13 1.75
N GLU A 89 -9.99 -19.28 2.10
CA GLU A 89 -10.67 -20.31 2.90
C GLU A 89 -10.99 -19.78 4.30
N ALA A 90 -10.05 -19.06 4.92
CA ALA A 90 -10.25 -18.41 6.20
C ALA A 90 -11.36 -17.35 6.17
N ALA A 91 -11.58 -16.71 5.02
CA ALA A 91 -12.68 -15.76 4.80
C ALA A 91 -14.04 -16.44 4.62
N GLY A 92 -14.08 -17.75 4.27
CA GLY A 92 -15.30 -18.53 4.05
C GLY A 92 -16.13 -17.97 2.89
N GLU A 93 -17.43 -17.77 3.11
CA GLU A 93 -18.35 -17.22 2.07
C GLU A 93 -17.92 -15.83 1.56
N LEU A 94 -17.12 -15.10 2.32
CA LEU A 94 -16.59 -13.78 1.96
C LEU A 94 -15.30 -13.86 1.14
N GLY A 95 -14.74 -15.05 0.90
CA GLY A 95 -13.48 -15.25 0.18
C GLY A 95 -13.40 -14.56 -1.18
N LYS A 96 -14.54 -14.46 -1.89
CA LYS A 96 -14.64 -13.72 -3.16
C LYS A 96 -14.33 -12.22 -3.05
N TYR A 97 -14.41 -11.64 -1.85
CA TYR A 97 -14.08 -10.24 -1.59
C TYR A 97 -12.66 -10.06 -1.03
N TYR A 98 -12.01 -11.16 -0.61
CA TYR A 98 -10.68 -11.09 -0.02
C TYR A 98 -9.66 -10.48 -0.99
N ALA A 99 -9.62 -10.93 -2.24
CA ALA A 99 -8.71 -10.40 -3.25
C ALA A 99 -8.82 -8.88 -3.41
N TYR A 100 -10.04 -8.35 -3.35
CA TYR A 100 -10.30 -6.91 -3.43
C TYR A 100 -9.62 -6.12 -2.30
N TYR A 101 -9.74 -6.58 -1.05
CA TYR A 101 -9.07 -5.95 0.09
C TYR A 101 -7.57 -6.16 0.04
N TYR A 102 -7.12 -7.35 -0.35
CA TYR A 102 -5.70 -7.66 -0.48
C TYR A 102 -5.00 -6.77 -1.51
N GLU A 103 -5.58 -6.58 -2.68
CA GLU A 103 -5.06 -5.66 -3.71
C GLU A 103 -4.97 -4.22 -3.21
N ALA A 104 -6.02 -3.74 -2.54
CA ALA A 104 -6.08 -2.38 -2.01
C ALA A 104 -5.03 -2.15 -0.91
N TYR A 105 -4.91 -3.07 0.04
CA TYR A 105 -3.89 -2.98 1.09
C TYR A 105 -2.48 -3.16 0.53
N SER A 106 -2.29 -4.05 -0.46
CA SER A 106 -1.00 -4.21 -1.14
C SER A 106 -0.56 -2.94 -1.86
N ALA A 107 -1.50 -2.25 -2.52
CA ALA A 107 -1.21 -0.99 -3.21
C ALA A 107 -0.82 0.14 -2.24
N ALA A 108 -1.43 0.18 -1.04
CA ALA A 108 -1.18 1.24 -0.05
C ALA A 108 0.01 0.95 0.87
N LEU A 109 0.21 -0.31 1.25
CA LEU A 109 1.14 -0.72 2.31
C LEU A 109 2.26 -1.66 1.82
N GLY A 110 2.17 -2.12 0.57
CA GLY A 110 3.15 -3.04 -0.02
C GLY A 110 4.54 -2.42 -0.02
N GLY A 111 5.54 -3.25 0.34
CA GLY A 111 6.91 -2.80 0.41
C GLY A 111 7.34 -2.15 1.73
N LEU A 112 6.41 -1.67 2.56
CA LEU A 112 6.75 -1.00 3.83
C LEU A 112 7.30 -1.95 4.91
N VAL A 113 7.02 -3.25 4.84
CA VAL A 113 7.61 -4.27 5.69
C VAL A 113 8.38 -5.25 4.83
N GLY A 114 9.60 -5.60 5.24
CA GLY A 114 10.45 -6.51 4.49
C GLY A 114 11.91 -6.44 4.91
N SER A 115 12.75 -7.10 4.12
CA SER A 115 14.20 -7.11 4.35
C SER A 115 14.84 -5.80 3.93
N TYR A 116 15.77 -5.32 4.75
CA TYR A 116 16.63 -4.17 4.48
C TYR A 116 17.98 -4.37 5.18
N ALA A 117 18.95 -3.48 4.98
CA ALA A 117 20.22 -3.53 5.69
C ALA A 117 20.50 -2.16 6.30
N ILE A 118 21.07 -2.18 7.50
CA ILE A 118 21.60 -0.99 8.17
C ILE A 118 23.13 -1.04 8.19
N PHE A 119 23.77 0.10 7.98
CA PHE A 119 25.22 0.21 8.11
C PHE A 119 25.55 0.61 9.55
N LYS A 120 26.22 -0.27 10.27
CA LYS A 120 26.62 -0.06 11.67
C LYS A 120 28.02 -0.63 11.92
N ASP A 121 28.85 0.10 12.61
CA ASP A 121 30.21 -0.32 13.00
C ASP A 121 31.06 -0.83 11.81
N GLY A 122 30.93 -0.19 10.64
CA GLY A 122 31.66 -0.55 9.42
C GLY A 122 31.10 -1.74 8.64
N GLN A 123 29.96 -2.28 9.01
CA GLN A 123 29.35 -3.47 8.39
C GLN A 123 27.89 -3.24 8.05
N TRP A 124 27.42 -3.89 6.98
CA TRP A 124 26.02 -3.98 6.64
C TRP A 124 25.37 -5.14 7.40
N ILE A 125 24.38 -4.79 8.24
CA ILE A 125 23.64 -5.75 9.06
C ILE A 125 22.26 -5.93 8.46
N PRO A 126 21.89 -7.15 8.01
CA PRO A 126 20.54 -7.40 7.51
C PRO A 126 19.53 -7.28 8.65
N GLN A 127 18.36 -6.75 8.30
CA GLN A 127 17.23 -6.56 9.18
C GLN A 127 15.96 -6.97 8.45
N TYR A 128 14.93 -7.30 9.21
CA TYR A 128 13.56 -7.45 8.70
C TYR A 128 12.61 -6.63 9.56
N GLY A 129 11.72 -5.88 8.93
CA GLY A 129 10.75 -5.04 9.63
C GLY A 129 10.29 -3.86 8.82
N LEU A 130 9.79 -2.83 9.51
CA LEU A 130 9.35 -1.59 8.88
C LEU A 130 10.57 -0.84 8.31
N LYS A 131 10.57 -0.63 7.00
CA LYS A 131 11.61 0.09 6.25
C LYS A 131 11.10 1.42 5.69
N ALA A 132 10.26 2.09 6.46
CA ALA A 132 9.71 3.39 6.13
C ALA A 132 10.34 4.48 7.00
N PHE A 133 10.50 5.66 6.41
CA PHE A 133 10.98 6.85 7.09
C PHE A 133 9.85 7.86 7.25
N SER A 134 9.95 8.70 8.30
CA SER A 134 9.08 9.88 8.39
C SER A 134 9.34 10.81 7.19
N PRO A 135 8.30 11.33 6.53
CA PRO A 135 8.49 12.29 5.44
C PRO A 135 9.10 13.62 5.89
N ILE A 136 9.05 13.92 7.19
CA ILE A 136 9.72 15.08 7.78
C ILE A 136 11.02 14.61 8.42
N ALA A 137 12.12 15.24 8.07
CA ALA A 137 13.44 14.93 8.61
C ALA A 137 13.48 15.02 10.14
N ALA A 138 14.20 14.10 10.78
CA ALA A 138 14.37 14.10 12.24
C ALA A 138 14.94 15.43 12.75
N GLY A 139 14.40 15.93 13.86
CA GLY A 139 14.80 17.21 14.47
C GLY A 139 14.03 18.43 13.97
N TYR A 140 13.18 18.29 12.97
CA TYR A 140 12.29 19.37 12.50
C TYR A 140 10.88 19.19 13.05
N GLY A 141 10.34 20.30 13.61
CA GLY A 141 8.98 20.31 14.13
C GLY A 141 7.94 20.44 13.01
N TYR A 142 6.82 19.77 13.19
CA TYR A 142 5.64 19.92 12.33
C TYR A 142 4.36 19.67 13.14
N SER A 143 3.23 20.15 12.61
CA SER A 143 1.90 19.77 13.11
C SER A 143 1.18 18.91 12.06
N HIS A 144 0.46 17.90 12.53
CA HIS A 144 -0.35 17.05 11.70
C HIS A 144 -1.78 17.60 11.64
N CYS A 145 -2.29 17.82 10.44
CA CYS A 145 -3.65 18.22 10.17
C CYS A 145 -4.40 16.99 9.64
N ASP A 146 -5.35 16.48 10.44
CA ASP A 146 -6.19 15.35 10.03
C ASP A 146 -7.36 15.87 9.19
N ASP A 147 -7.09 16.12 7.92
CA ASP A 147 -8.02 16.74 6.98
C ASP A 147 -8.30 15.89 5.72
N PHE A 148 -8.09 14.57 5.82
CA PHE A 148 -8.45 13.62 4.77
C PHE A 148 -9.95 13.71 4.46
N GLY A 149 -10.29 13.82 3.17
CA GLY A 149 -11.68 13.90 2.70
C GLY A 149 -12.35 15.26 2.85
N VAL A 150 -11.70 16.25 3.48
CA VAL A 150 -12.22 17.62 3.59
C VAL A 150 -12.35 18.25 2.21
N GLY A 151 -13.43 19.02 2.00
CA GLY A 151 -13.67 19.71 0.74
C GLY A 151 -12.63 20.79 0.49
N ARG A 152 -12.03 20.78 -0.69
CA ARG A 152 -11.08 21.79 -1.18
C ARG A 152 -11.64 22.46 -2.42
N SER A 153 -11.33 23.74 -2.61
CA SER A 153 -11.73 24.50 -3.80
C SER A 153 -10.57 25.34 -4.33
N PHE A 154 -10.07 24.95 -5.51
CA PHE A 154 -9.06 25.68 -6.29
C PHE A 154 -9.55 25.76 -7.74
N GLY A 155 -10.68 26.48 -7.94
CA GLY A 155 -11.34 26.55 -9.24
C GLY A 155 -12.34 25.43 -9.50
N PHE A 156 -12.25 24.29 -8.87
CA PHE A 156 -13.21 23.18 -8.93
C PHE A 156 -13.32 22.47 -7.56
N LYS A 157 -14.47 21.86 -7.33
CA LYS A 157 -14.71 21.10 -6.09
C LYS A 157 -13.93 19.78 -6.12
N ARG A 158 -13.13 19.54 -5.11
CA ARG A 158 -12.40 18.28 -4.90
C ARG A 158 -12.35 17.92 -3.42
N LYS A 159 -12.08 16.67 -3.12
CA LYS A 159 -11.76 16.22 -1.76
C LYS A 159 -10.24 16.16 -1.57
N HIS A 160 -9.78 16.46 -0.38
CA HIS A 160 -8.40 16.23 0.00
C HIS A 160 -8.18 14.72 0.16
N LEU A 161 -7.21 14.17 -0.57
CA LEU A 161 -6.90 12.72 -0.56
C LEU A 161 -5.62 12.42 0.23
N GLY A 162 -5.29 13.24 1.20
CA GLY A 162 -4.14 13.10 2.08
C GLY A 162 -4.35 13.87 3.37
N ASN A 163 -3.34 13.86 4.23
CA ASN A 163 -3.28 14.70 5.42
C ASN A 163 -2.15 15.71 5.25
N ASP A 164 -2.35 16.93 5.69
CA ASP A 164 -1.33 17.97 5.63
C ASP A 164 -0.37 17.87 6.84
N LEU A 165 0.92 17.84 6.55
CA LEU A 165 1.98 17.98 7.54
C LEU A 165 2.56 19.39 7.45
N MET A 166 2.20 20.25 8.39
CA MET A 166 2.54 21.66 8.38
C MET A 166 3.87 21.91 9.07
N GLY A 167 4.91 22.19 8.29
CA GLY A 167 6.25 22.52 8.77
C GLY A 167 6.65 23.95 8.43
N SER A 168 7.79 24.40 8.96
CA SER A 168 8.38 25.69 8.64
C SER A 168 8.99 25.69 7.24
N LEU A 169 9.10 26.87 6.61
CA LEU A 169 9.80 27.03 5.35
C LEU A 169 11.25 26.53 5.49
N GLY A 170 11.70 25.68 4.55
CA GLY A 170 13.03 25.08 4.59
C GLY A 170 13.12 23.77 5.35
N THR A 171 12.00 23.24 5.89
CA THR A 171 11.96 21.89 6.46
C THR A 171 12.28 20.85 5.37
N PRO A 172 13.33 20.00 5.55
CA PRO A 172 13.63 18.95 4.58
C PRO A 172 12.55 17.87 4.53
N ILE A 173 12.16 17.53 3.32
CA ILE A 173 11.24 16.41 3.05
C ILE A 173 12.07 15.21 2.64
N VAL A 174 11.76 14.06 3.23
CA VAL A 174 12.46 12.79 3.03
C VAL A 174 11.51 11.80 2.35
N ALA A 175 12.02 11.03 1.40
CA ALA A 175 11.25 9.94 0.81
C ALA A 175 10.92 8.90 1.89
N VAL A 176 9.65 8.49 1.94
CA VAL A 176 9.17 7.49 2.91
C VAL A 176 9.82 6.14 2.67
N GLU A 177 10.03 5.79 1.41
CA GLU A 177 10.72 4.57 0.97
C GLU A 177 11.60 4.86 -0.24
N GLY A 178 12.49 3.91 -0.60
CA GLY A 178 13.29 3.99 -1.82
C GLY A 178 12.42 3.96 -3.08
N GLY A 179 12.85 4.66 -4.11
CA GLY A 179 12.13 4.73 -5.37
C GLY A 179 12.97 5.29 -6.50
N ILE A 180 12.35 5.46 -7.67
CA ILE A 180 12.94 6.06 -8.85
C ILE A 180 12.28 7.42 -9.08
N VAL A 181 13.08 8.45 -9.33
CA VAL A 181 12.57 9.78 -9.67
C VAL A 181 12.07 9.74 -11.12
N GLU A 182 10.77 9.81 -11.33
CA GLU A 182 10.15 9.83 -12.66
C GLU A 182 10.05 11.24 -13.24
N ALA A 183 9.79 12.24 -12.39
CA ALA A 183 9.63 13.62 -12.83
C ALA A 183 10.11 14.60 -11.78
N MET A 184 10.61 15.74 -12.23
CA MET A 184 10.91 16.91 -11.41
C MET A 184 10.32 18.15 -12.08
N GLY A 185 9.83 19.09 -11.28
CA GLY A 185 9.24 20.34 -11.77
C GLY A 185 9.21 21.42 -10.69
N TRP A 186 8.86 22.64 -11.12
CA TRP A 186 8.59 23.77 -10.24
C TRP A 186 7.10 24.06 -10.25
N ASN A 187 6.55 24.37 -9.08
CA ASN A 187 5.18 24.87 -8.93
C ASN A 187 5.16 26.39 -9.05
#